data_85a29ca6c361ca01c67ca97a71f559cf
#
_entry.id   85a29ca6c361ca01c67ca97a71f559cf
#
_cell.length_a   1.000
_cell.length_b   1.000
_cell.length_c   1.000
_cell.angle_alpha   90.00
_cell.angle_beta   90.00
_cell.angle_gamma   90.00
#
_symmetry.space_group_name_H-M   'P 1'
#
loop_
_entity.id
_entity.type
_entity.pdbx_description
1 polymer ?
#
loop_
_entity_poly.entity_id
_entity_poly.type
_entity_poly.pdbx_seq_one_letter_code
_entity_poly.pdbx_strand_id
1 'polypeptide(L)'
;GKLMPHADLRNAYTPSFGLMGVESLIMQQSDIGAIAASIKDCLRCGKCKPVCSTHVPVANLLYSPRNKILATSLLIEAFLYEEQTRRGISIKHWEEFEDVADHCTVCHRCEKPCPVDIDFGDVTVAMRNLLRTMGKKTPNIGTKLAMTYLNMKDPSTIHLYKKVVLEWGGKAQNLAHKLAKSLRITKSQVTAPAPTIGRAPIREQVIHFINKPMPGNLPKKTARALLDIEDSKYVPIIRDPKITSSESESVFYFPGCGSERLFSQVGLATQAMLYSIGVQTVLP
;
A
#
# COMPACT_ATOMS: atom_id res chain seq x y z
N GLY A 1 33.92 15.67 39.11
CA GLY A 1 33.13 16.56 38.30
C GLY A 1 31.72 16.65 38.84
N LYS A 2 31.23 17.87 39.17
CA LYS A 2 29.84 18.06 39.53
C LYS A 2 28.98 17.82 38.30
N LEU A 3 28.02 16.90 38.41
CA LEU A 3 26.98 16.75 37.42
C LEU A 3 26.15 18.03 37.39
N MET A 4 26.06 18.68 36.25
CA MET A 4 25.16 19.84 36.10
C MET A 4 23.72 19.40 36.25
N PRO A 5 22.87 20.15 36.99
CA PRO A 5 21.45 19.92 37.02
C PRO A 5 20.85 19.94 35.60
N HIS A 6 19.84 19.13 35.34
CA HIS A 6 19.22 19.02 34.02
C HIS A 6 18.70 20.37 33.47
N ALA A 7 18.27 21.29 34.38
CA ALA A 7 17.87 22.63 33.99
C ALA A 7 19.04 23.48 33.46
N ASP A 8 20.23 23.33 34.03
CA ASP A 8 21.41 24.08 33.60
C ASP A 8 21.96 23.57 32.27
N LEU A 9 21.86 22.26 32.00
CA LEU A 9 22.15 21.70 30.71
C LEU A 9 21.24 22.27 29.64
N ARG A 10 19.94 22.38 29.93
CA ARG A 10 18.97 22.99 29.00
C ARG A 10 19.33 24.45 28.72
N ASN A 11 19.67 25.22 29.73
CA ASN A 11 20.02 26.63 29.59
C ASN A 11 21.40 26.82 28.90
N ALA A 12 22.36 25.93 29.16
CA ALA A 12 23.67 25.97 28.50
C ALA A 12 23.60 25.73 27.00
N TYR A 13 22.64 24.94 26.53
CA TYR A 13 22.43 24.66 25.10
C TYR A 13 21.47 25.66 24.44
N THR A 14 20.60 26.34 25.18
CA THR A 14 19.58 27.26 24.65
C THR A 14 20.19 28.44 23.84
N PRO A 15 21.30 29.09 24.21
CA PRO A 15 21.85 30.19 23.44
C PRO A 15 22.36 29.78 22.05
N SER A 16 22.97 28.61 21.93
CA SER A 16 23.43 28.07 20.64
C SER A 16 22.27 27.56 19.78
N PHE A 17 21.16 27.21 20.41
CA PHE A 17 19.95 26.73 19.80
C PHE A 17 18.90 27.82 19.52
N GLY A 18 19.18 29.08 19.78
CA GLY A 18 18.28 30.18 19.48
C GLY A 18 17.94 30.28 18.00
N LEU A 19 18.91 30.07 17.13
CA LEU A 19 18.72 29.89 15.68
C LEU A 19 17.97 28.59 15.37
N MET A 20 18.26 27.51 16.08
CA MET A 20 17.56 26.23 15.93
C MET A 20 16.11 26.29 16.47
N GLY A 21 15.77 27.21 17.37
CA GLY A 21 14.39 27.42 17.78
C GLY A 21 13.49 27.88 16.63
N VAL A 22 13.97 28.77 15.79
CA VAL A 22 13.27 29.22 14.58
C VAL A 22 13.24 28.11 13.53
N GLU A 23 14.35 27.42 13.30
CA GLU A 23 14.41 26.26 12.40
C GLU A 23 13.51 25.12 12.89
N SER A 24 13.44 24.88 14.19
CA SER A 24 12.52 23.91 14.78
C SER A 24 11.06 24.28 14.55
N LEU A 25 10.68 25.54 14.62
CA LEU A 25 9.34 26.03 14.30
C LEU A 25 9.04 25.86 12.80
N ILE A 26 9.97 26.19 11.93
CA ILE A 26 9.84 25.97 10.47
C ILE A 26 9.69 24.49 10.20
N MET A 27 10.50 23.66 10.84
CA MET A 27 10.39 22.19 10.71
C MET A 27 9.07 21.65 11.22
N GLN A 28 8.54 22.14 12.34
CA GLN A 28 7.24 21.74 12.86
C GLN A 28 6.09 22.08 11.91
N GLN A 29 6.24 23.14 11.12
CA GLN A 29 5.28 23.54 10.10
C GLN A 29 5.51 22.86 8.74
N SER A 30 6.57 22.08 8.61
CA SER A 30 6.87 21.32 7.39
C SER A 30 6.17 19.96 7.38
N ASP A 31 6.05 19.36 6.19
CA ASP A 31 5.51 18.00 6.02
C ASP A 31 6.31 16.95 6.82
N ILE A 32 7.63 17.13 6.93
CA ILE A 32 8.51 16.27 7.75
C ILE A 32 8.19 16.46 9.23
N GLY A 33 8.00 17.68 9.67
CA GLY A 33 7.61 18.01 11.04
C GLY A 33 6.24 17.46 11.40
N ALA A 34 5.27 17.51 10.50
CA ALA A 34 3.96 16.92 10.68
C ALA A 34 4.05 15.38 10.84
N ILE A 35 4.88 14.71 10.04
CA ILE A 35 5.15 13.28 10.17
C ILE A 35 5.81 12.99 11.52
N ALA A 36 6.81 13.76 11.93
CA ALA A 36 7.47 13.61 13.22
C ALA A 36 6.50 13.78 14.40
N ALA A 37 5.64 14.80 14.32
CA ALA A 37 4.62 15.08 15.35
C ALA A 37 3.62 13.93 15.49
N SER A 38 3.23 13.29 14.40
CA SER A 38 2.26 12.17 14.41
C SER A 38 2.79 10.89 15.07
N ILE A 39 4.10 10.74 15.22
CA ILE A 39 4.73 9.53 15.78
C ILE A 39 5.50 9.76 17.09
N LYS A 40 5.67 11.01 17.53
CA LYS A 40 6.51 11.38 18.69
C LYS A 40 6.14 10.68 19.99
N ASP A 41 4.85 10.47 20.22
CA ASP A 41 4.31 9.92 21.45
C ASP A 41 4.34 8.38 21.51
N CYS A 42 4.97 7.74 20.54
CA CYS A 42 5.06 6.27 20.47
C CYS A 42 5.80 5.67 21.67
N LEU A 43 5.09 4.93 22.50
CA LEU A 43 5.63 4.25 23.70
C LEU A 43 6.51 3.03 23.36
N ARG A 44 6.66 2.66 22.09
CA ARG A 44 7.40 1.48 21.62
C ARG A 44 6.93 0.16 22.27
N CYS A 45 5.71 0.09 22.77
CA CYS A 45 5.14 -1.06 23.50
C CYS A 45 4.93 -2.30 22.63
N GLY A 46 4.80 -2.15 21.31
CA GLY A 46 4.66 -3.25 20.36
C GLY A 46 3.26 -3.88 20.25
N LYS A 47 2.22 -3.35 20.90
CA LYS A 47 0.83 -3.86 20.81
C LYS A 47 0.29 -3.85 19.36
N CYS A 48 0.83 -3.01 18.49
CA CYS A 48 0.50 -2.96 17.06
C CYS A 48 1.05 -4.11 16.21
N LYS A 49 2.01 -4.90 16.73
CA LYS A 49 2.64 -5.98 15.96
C LYS A 49 1.69 -7.10 15.56
N PRO A 50 0.88 -7.69 16.48
CA PRO A 50 0.03 -8.84 16.17
C PRO A 50 -1.06 -8.55 15.14
N VAL A 51 -1.46 -7.28 15.00
CA VAL A 51 -2.56 -6.89 14.09
C VAL A 51 -2.06 -6.44 12.71
N CYS A 52 -0.74 -6.31 12.53
CA CYS A 52 -0.17 -5.81 11.28
C CYS A 52 -0.20 -6.86 10.18
N SER A 53 -0.89 -6.55 9.07
CA SER A 53 -1.04 -7.43 7.92
C SER A 53 0.28 -7.71 7.17
N THR A 54 1.27 -6.82 7.28
CA THR A 54 2.59 -7.00 6.64
C THR A 54 3.60 -7.70 7.55
N HIS A 55 3.42 -7.61 8.87
CA HIS A 55 4.33 -8.23 9.84
C HIS A 55 3.98 -9.70 10.13
N VAL A 56 2.70 -9.97 10.39
CA VAL A 56 2.23 -11.29 10.85
C VAL A 56 2.60 -12.43 9.89
N PRO A 57 2.43 -12.31 8.56
CA PRO A 57 2.69 -13.44 7.66
C PRO A 57 4.16 -13.83 7.55
N VAL A 58 5.07 -12.88 7.74
CA VAL A 58 6.52 -13.07 7.50
C VAL A 58 7.30 -13.06 8.80
N ALA A 59 6.69 -12.62 9.90
CA ALA A 59 7.31 -12.39 11.21
C ALA A 59 8.58 -11.52 11.15
N ASN A 60 8.69 -10.67 10.12
CA ASN A 60 9.81 -9.75 9.98
C ASN A 60 9.61 -8.55 10.89
N LEU A 61 10.48 -8.44 11.89
CA LEU A 61 10.43 -7.35 12.87
C LEU A 61 10.52 -5.96 12.22
N LEU A 62 11.26 -5.82 11.14
CA LEU A 62 11.42 -4.56 10.42
C LEU A 62 10.07 -4.02 9.93
N TYR A 63 9.19 -4.90 9.48
CA TYR A 63 7.89 -4.51 8.91
C TYR A 63 6.79 -4.32 9.96
N SER A 64 7.07 -4.48 11.25
CA SER A 64 6.10 -4.16 12.28
C SER A 64 5.88 -2.65 12.40
N PRO A 65 4.67 -2.17 12.71
CA PRO A 65 4.40 -0.73 12.82
C PRO A 65 5.30 -0.04 13.84
N ARG A 66 5.57 -0.67 14.98
CA ARG A 66 6.52 -0.18 15.98
C ARG A 66 7.90 0.12 15.40
N ASN A 67 8.45 -0.80 14.62
CA ASN A 67 9.80 -0.65 14.07
C ASN A 67 9.81 0.32 12.87
N LYS A 68 8.71 0.40 12.12
CA LYS A 68 8.53 1.42 11.08
C LYS A 68 8.52 2.83 11.70
N ILE A 69 7.82 3.03 12.82
CA ILE A 69 7.83 4.30 13.55
C ILE A 69 9.26 4.64 14.00
N LEU A 70 9.97 3.68 14.57
CA LEU A 70 11.36 3.88 14.99
C LEU A 70 12.26 4.25 13.81
N ALA A 71 12.16 3.51 12.70
CA ALA A 71 12.94 3.80 11.48
C ALA A 71 12.59 5.18 10.92
N THR A 72 11.32 5.56 10.90
CA THR A 72 10.89 6.90 10.46
C THR A 72 11.48 7.99 11.34
N SER A 73 11.46 7.83 12.67
CA SER A 73 12.08 8.80 13.60
C SER A 73 13.57 8.96 13.34
N LEU A 74 14.31 7.85 13.21
CA LEU A 74 15.75 7.87 12.96
C LEU A 74 16.10 8.51 11.60
N LEU A 75 15.28 8.27 10.59
CA LEU A 75 15.48 8.86 9.26
C LEU A 75 15.19 10.36 9.26
N ILE A 76 14.19 10.81 10.02
CA ILE A 76 13.92 12.24 10.20
C ILE A 76 15.10 12.92 10.91
N GLU A 77 15.63 12.30 11.96
CA GLU A 77 16.84 12.80 12.63
C GLU A 77 18.04 12.88 11.68
N ALA A 78 18.22 11.86 10.82
CA ALA A 78 19.27 11.87 9.81
C ALA A 78 19.08 12.99 8.79
N PHE A 79 17.86 13.23 8.33
CA PHE A 79 17.54 14.34 7.41
C PHE A 79 17.87 15.69 8.03
N LEU A 80 17.49 15.89 9.30
CA LEU A 80 17.80 17.11 10.04
C LEU A 80 19.30 17.34 10.15
N TYR A 81 20.06 16.30 10.49
CA TYR A 81 21.50 16.37 10.61
C TYR A 81 22.17 16.72 9.26
N GLU A 82 21.73 16.10 8.18
CA GLU A 82 22.27 16.34 6.84
C GLU A 82 21.97 17.75 6.33
N GLU A 83 20.75 18.26 6.60
CA GLU A 83 20.39 19.65 6.29
C GLU A 83 21.23 20.66 7.11
N GLN A 84 21.39 20.42 8.41
CA GLN A 84 22.21 21.28 9.27
C GLN A 84 23.68 21.32 8.83
N THR A 85 24.21 20.22 8.33
CA THR A 85 25.59 20.15 7.83
C THR A 85 25.74 20.67 6.40
N ARG A 86 24.66 21.14 5.77
CA ARG A 86 24.60 21.63 4.38
C ARG A 86 25.15 20.65 3.33
N ARG A 87 25.12 19.37 3.64
CA ARG A 87 25.54 18.30 2.72
C ARG A 87 24.43 17.84 1.79
N GLY A 88 23.20 18.26 2.07
CA GLY A 88 22.00 17.73 1.44
C GLY A 88 21.66 16.32 1.91
N ILE A 89 20.40 15.95 1.78
CA ILE A 89 19.92 14.63 2.21
C ILE A 89 20.44 13.54 1.26
N SER A 90 21.07 12.53 1.83
CA SER A 90 21.62 11.39 1.10
C SER A 90 20.54 10.64 0.32
N ILE A 91 20.85 10.22 -0.90
CA ILE A 91 19.97 9.38 -1.73
C ILE A 91 19.58 8.10 -0.97
N LYS A 92 20.53 7.52 -0.23
CA LYS A 92 20.28 6.30 0.56
C LYS A 92 19.21 6.52 1.63
N HIS A 93 19.20 7.63 2.34
CA HIS A 93 18.17 7.91 3.34
C HIS A 93 16.79 8.12 2.71
N TRP A 94 16.70 8.69 1.52
CA TRP A 94 15.44 8.75 0.77
C TRP A 94 14.95 7.38 0.34
N GLU A 95 15.84 6.48 -0.09
CA GLU A 95 15.48 5.09 -0.44
C GLU A 95 15.00 4.31 0.79
N GLU A 96 15.66 4.46 1.94
CA GLU A 96 15.25 3.83 3.20
C GLU A 96 13.90 4.36 3.69
N PHE A 97 13.65 5.66 3.56
CA PHE A 97 12.37 6.28 3.90
C PHE A 97 11.24 5.78 2.99
N GLU A 98 11.52 5.64 1.69
CA GLU A 98 10.60 5.03 0.73
C GLU A 98 10.31 3.57 1.08
N ASP A 99 11.33 2.79 1.43
CA ASP A 99 11.20 1.37 1.79
C ASP A 99 10.27 1.18 2.99
N VAL A 100 10.46 1.97 4.05
CA VAL A 100 9.57 1.95 5.22
C VAL A 100 8.12 2.28 4.84
N ALA A 101 7.92 3.29 3.98
CA ALA A 101 6.59 3.68 3.53
C ALA A 101 5.95 2.61 2.64
N ASP A 102 6.70 1.96 1.76
CA ASP A 102 6.17 0.99 0.80
C ASP A 102 5.74 -0.34 1.45
N HIS A 103 6.30 -0.68 2.61
CA HIS A 103 5.92 -1.87 3.37
C HIS A 103 4.65 -1.71 4.23
N CYS A 104 3.87 -0.66 4.04
CA CYS A 104 2.58 -0.49 4.70
C CYS A 104 1.43 -0.63 3.70
N THR A 105 0.41 -1.42 4.06
CA THR A 105 -0.81 -1.60 3.24
C THR A 105 -1.90 -0.58 3.56
N VAL A 106 -1.64 0.37 4.45
CA VAL A 106 -2.61 1.41 4.85
C VAL A 106 -3.94 0.79 5.31
N CYS A 107 -3.85 -0.27 6.12
CA CYS A 107 -5.03 -1.01 6.59
C CYS A 107 -5.59 -0.49 7.93
N HIS A 108 -4.96 0.49 8.57
CA HIS A 108 -5.34 1.18 9.81
C HIS A 108 -5.51 0.29 11.05
N ARG A 109 -5.19 -1.01 10.96
CA ARG A 109 -5.38 -1.96 12.08
C ARG A 109 -4.49 -1.68 13.29
N CYS A 110 -3.38 -0.97 13.11
CA CYS A 110 -2.42 -0.68 14.16
C CYS A 110 -2.88 0.41 15.13
N GLU A 111 -3.84 1.25 14.76
CA GLU A 111 -4.43 2.30 15.58
C GLU A 111 -5.18 1.72 16.79
N LYS A 112 -6.10 0.79 16.55
CA LYS A 112 -6.99 0.24 17.58
C LYS A 112 -6.29 -0.28 18.85
N PRO A 113 -5.17 -1.05 18.77
CA PRO A 113 -4.45 -1.50 19.97
C PRO A 113 -3.44 -0.47 20.50
N CYS A 114 -3.29 0.68 19.85
CA CYS A 114 -2.33 1.71 20.24
C CYS A 114 -2.85 2.50 21.47
N PRO A 115 -2.11 2.56 22.58
CA PRO A 115 -2.56 3.31 23.75
C PRO A 115 -2.45 4.82 23.61
N VAL A 116 -1.87 5.31 22.52
CA VAL A 116 -1.67 6.73 22.19
C VAL A 116 -2.21 7.06 20.79
N ASP A 117 -3.11 6.23 20.28
CA ASP A 117 -3.89 6.41 19.07
C ASP A 117 -3.07 6.76 17.80
N ILE A 118 -1.88 6.18 17.68
CA ILE A 118 -1.06 6.37 16.47
C ILE A 118 -1.53 5.43 15.37
N ASP A 119 -2.02 5.99 14.27
CA ASP A 119 -2.26 5.28 13.03
C ASP A 119 -1.07 5.41 12.07
N PHE A 120 -0.31 4.32 11.96
CA PHE A 120 0.80 4.30 11.00
C PHE A 120 0.34 4.24 9.53
N GLY A 121 -0.92 3.97 9.26
CA GLY A 121 -1.51 4.08 7.93
C GLY A 121 -1.48 5.52 7.43
N ASP A 122 -1.95 6.46 8.24
CA ASP A 122 -1.97 7.90 7.92
C ASP A 122 -0.55 8.46 7.83
N VAL A 123 0.33 8.06 8.75
CA VAL A 123 1.77 8.41 8.68
C VAL A 123 2.37 7.97 7.34
N THR A 124 2.05 6.75 6.89
CA THR A 124 2.52 6.22 5.61
C THR A 124 2.00 7.03 4.41
N VAL A 125 0.75 7.47 4.45
CA VAL A 125 0.18 8.33 3.39
C VAL A 125 0.94 9.65 3.33
N ALA A 126 1.18 10.27 4.48
CA ALA A 126 1.97 11.51 4.56
C ALA A 126 3.41 11.31 4.04
N MET A 127 4.09 10.22 4.43
CA MET A 127 5.41 9.88 3.92
C MET A 127 5.44 9.72 2.39
N ARG A 128 4.47 9.02 1.83
CA ARG A 128 4.36 8.82 0.36
C ARG A 128 4.06 10.11 -0.37
N ASN A 129 3.26 11.00 0.22
CA ASN A 129 2.97 12.31 -0.36
C ASN A 129 4.23 13.18 -0.36
N LEU A 130 4.95 13.24 0.74
CA LEU A 130 6.23 13.95 0.83
C LEU A 130 7.22 13.47 -0.24
N LEU A 131 7.40 12.14 -0.37
CA LEU A 131 8.29 11.57 -1.40
C LEU A 131 7.88 11.98 -2.83
N ARG A 132 6.58 12.08 -3.11
CA ARG A 132 6.08 12.54 -4.42
C ARG A 132 6.32 14.02 -4.64
N THR A 133 6.03 14.85 -3.64
CA THR A 133 6.24 16.31 -3.70
C THR A 133 7.72 16.63 -3.90
N MET A 134 8.60 15.92 -3.22
CA MET A 134 10.05 16.09 -3.35
C MET A 134 10.65 15.42 -4.60
N GLY A 135 9.84 14.72 -5.40
CA GLY A 135 10.31 13.98 -6.59
C GLY A 135 11.27 12.83 -6.27
N LYS A 136 11.27 12.34 -5.02
CA LYS A 136 12.15 11.26 -4.54
C LYS A 136 11.49 9.88 -4.59
N LYS A 137 10.20 9.81 -4.97
CA LYS A 137 9.50 8.52 -5.16
C LYS A 137 10.04 7.81 -6.38
N THR A 138 10.55 6.59 -6.20
CA THR A 138 11.06 5.78 -7.31
C THR A 138 9.91 5.36 -8.22
N PRO A 139 9.98 5.61 -9.53
CA PRO A 139 8.94 5.22 -10.46
C PRO A 139 8.86 3.69 -10.57
N ASN A 140 7.67 3.14 -10.40
CA ASN A 140 7.40 1.72 -10.62
C ASN A 140 6.51 1.57 -11.87
N ILE A 141 7.10 1.02 -12.94
CA ILE A 141 6.43 0.82 -14.23
C ILE A 141 5.21 -0.11 -14.06
N GLY A 142 5.34 -1.16 -13.25
CA GLY A 142 4.23 -2.09 -12.98
C GLY A 142 3.06 -1.40 -12.31
N THR A 143 3.30 -0.56 -11.30
CA THR A 143 2.26 0.25 -10.65
C THR A 143 1.63 1.22 -11.63
N LYS A 144 2.43 1.89 -12.47
CA LYS A 144 1.91 2.82 -13.49
C LYS A 144 0.99 2.12 -14.49
N LEU A 145 1.38 0.95 -14.98
CA LEU A 145 0.56 0.14 -15.89
C LEU A 145 -0.73 -0.35 -15.20
N ALA A 146 -0.64 -0.81 -13.94
CA ALA A 146 -1.81 -1.22 -13.18
C ALA A 146 -2.79 -0.06 -12.96
N MET A 147 -2.29 1.12 -12.58
CA MET A 147 -3.12 2.31 -12.40
C MET A 147 -3.74 2.79 -13.72
N THR A 148 -3.01 2.69 -14.83
CA THR A 148 -3.55 2.99 -16.16
C THR A 148 -4.72 2.06 -16.48
N TYR A 149 -4.57 0.76 -16.24
CA TYR A 149 -5.66 -0.21 -16.43
C TYR A 149 -6.88 0.08 -15.54
N LEU A 150 -6.65 0.43 -14.27
CA LEU A 150 -7.72 0.74 -13.33
C LEU A 150 -8.46 2.04 -13.68
N ASN A 151 -7.78 2.99 -14.32
CA ASN A 151 -8.37 4.27 -14.75
C ASN A 151 -9.07 4.21 -16.12
N MET A 152 -8.96 3.11 -16.85
CA MET A 152 -9.66 2.96 -18.15
C MET A 152 -11.17 2.95 -17.93
N LYS A 153 -11.88 3.72 -18.73
CA LYS A 153 -13.36 3.82 -18.68
C LYS A 153 -14.03 3.10 -19.85
N ASP A 154 -13.36 3.06 -20.99
CA ASP A 154 -13.90 2.46 -22.22
C ASP A 154 -13.90 0.94 -22.14
N PRO A 155 -15.08 0.25 -22.30
CA PRO A 155 -15.19 -1.21 -22.21
C PRO A 155 -14.31 -1.94 -23.21
N SER A 156 -14.22 -1.46 -24.46
CA SER A 156 -13.44 -2.11 -25.52
C SER A 156 -11.94 -2.11 -25.20
N THR A 157 -11.44 -1.00 -24.68
CA THR A 157 -10.05 -0.86 -24.23
C THR A 157 -9.75 -1.75 -23.02
N ILE A 158 -10.69 -1.85 -22.07
CA ILE A 158 -10.57 -2.75 -20.91
C ILE A 158 -10.47 -4.21 -21.37
N HIS A 159 -11.34 -4.63 -22.31
CA HIS A 159 -11.32 -5.99 -22.86
C HIS A 159 -10.03 -6.29 -23.60
N LEU A 160 -9.55 -5.36 -24.44
CA LEU A 160 -8.28 -5.52 -25.16
C LEU A 160 -7.10 -5.66 -24.19
N TYR A 161 -7.01 -4.78 -23.20
CA TYR A 161 -5.93 -4.81 -22.20
C TYR A 161 -5.97 -6.11 -21.40
N LYS A 162 -7.16 -6.53 -20.96
CA LYS A 162 -7.35 -7.79 -20.25
C LYS A 162 -6.87 -8.98 -21.07
N LYS A 163 -7.23 -9.04 -22.36
CA LYS A 163 -6.81 -10.11 -23.26
C LYS A 163 -5.29 -10.13 -23.47
N VAL A 164 -4.71 -8.98 -23.75
CA VAL A 164 -3.27 -8.90 -24.08
C VAL A 164 -2.40 -9.08 -22.81
N VAL A 165 -2.68 -8.33 -21.76
CA VAL A 165 -1.81 -8.30 -20.58
C VAL A 165 -2.08 -9.47 -19.64
N LEU A 166 -3.34 -9.76 -19.34
CA LEU A 166 -3.66 -10.80 -18.37
C LEU A 166 -3.69 -12.20 -19.00
N GLU A 167 -4.39 -12.40 -20.13
CA GLU A 167 -4.48 -13.73 -20.72
C GLU A 167 -3.16 -14.16 -21.40
N TRP A 168 -2.64 -13.34 -22.32
CA TRP A 168 -1.41 -13.68 -23.03
C TRP A 168 -0.19 -13.57 -22.13
N GLY A 169 -0.11 -12.53 -21.31
CA GLY A 169 0.95 -12.39 -20.31
C GLY A 169 0.97 -13.53 -19.32
N GLY A 170 -0.20 -13.96 -18.83
CA GLY A 170 -0.34 -15.12 -17.93
C GLY A 170 0.07 -16.43 -18.62
N LYS A 171 -0.30 -16.64 -19.89
CA LYS A 171 0.13 -17.82 -20.66
C LYS A 171 1.64 -17.82 -20.89
N ALA A 172 2.22 -16.69 -21.24
CA ALA A 172 3.67 -16.54 -21.41
C ALA A 172 4.42 -16.80 -20.10
N GLN A 173 3.94 -16.27 -18.98
CA GLN A 173 4.54 -16.52 -17.67
C GLN A 173 4.44 -17.99 -17.26
N ASN A 174 3.29 -18.64 -17.50
CA ASN A 174 3.12 -20.07 -17.20
C ASN A 174 4.02 -20.95 -18.10
N LEU A 175 4.24 -20.55 -19.36
CA LEU A 175 5.22 -21.22 -20.23
C LEU A 175 6.64 -21.04 -19.69
N ALA A 176 7.02 -19.81 -19.33
CA ALA A 176 8.32 -19.52 -18.71
C ALA A 176 8.52 -20.32 -17.41
N HIS A 177 7.49 -20.43 -16.57
CA HIS A 177 7.51 -21.27 -15.36
C HIS A 177 7.76 -22.75 -15.69
N LYS A 178 7.03 -23.31 -16.67
CA LYS A 178 7.19 -24.70 -17.09
C LYS A 178 8.59 -24.98 -17.63
N LEU A 179 9.13 -24.08 -18.46
CA LEU A 179 10.49 -24.19 -18.98
C LEU A 179 11.52 -24.08 -17.88
N ALA A 180 11.41 -23.12 -16.98
CA ALA A 180 12.32 -22.99 -15.83
C ALA A 180 12.27 -24.20 -14.89
N LYS A 181 11.10 -24.81 -14.71
CA LYS A 181 10.94 -26.07 -13.95
C LYS A 181 11.61 -27.24 -14.66
N SER A 182 11.44 -27.37 -15.98
CA SER A 182 12.08 -28.41 -16.79
C SER A 182 13.60 -28.31 -16.75
N LEU A 183 14.13 -27.08 -16.80
CA LEU A 183 15.56 -26.81 -16.70
C LEU A 183 16.10 -26.88 -15.25
N ARG A 184 15.27 -27.24 -14.29
CA ARG A 184 15.61 -27.31 -12.84
C ARG A 184 16.17 -25.99 -12.27
N ILE A 185 15.81 -24.85 -12.86
CA ILE A 185 16.20 -23.51 -12.39
C ILE A 185 15.33 -23.11 -11.20
N THR A 186 14.07 -23.58 -11.17
CA THR A 186 13.12 -23.28 -10.09
C THR A 186 13.28 -24.26 -8.94
N LYS A 187 13.36 -23.77 -7.70
CA LYS A 187 13.38 -24.61 -6.51
C LYS A 187 11.93 -25.02 -6.16
N SER A 188 11.76 -26.29 -5.75
CA SER A 188 10.45 -26.82 -5.35
C SER A 188 9.91 -26.16 -4.06
N GLN A 189 10.79 -25.65 -3.23
CA GLN A 189 10.42 -24.88 -2.03
C GLN A 189 10.69 -23.41 -2.25
N VAL A 190 9.69 -22.59 -1.98
CA VAL A 190 9.85 -21.13 -1.90
C VAL A 190 10.62 -20.84 -0.61
N THR A 191 11.94 -20.74 -0.68
CA THR A 191 12.70 -20.12 0.39
C THR A 191 12.24 -18.68 0.53
N ALA A 192 11.88 -18.28 1.76
CA ALA A 192 11.65 -16.88 2.02
C ALA A 192 12.86 -16.08 1.51
N PRO A 193 12.64 -14.98 0.80
CA PRO A 193 13.75 -14.12 0.41
C PRO A 193 14.53 -13.73 1.67
N ALA A 194 15.84 -13.64 1.55
CA ALA A 194 16.65 -13.12 2.64
C ALA A 194 16.05 -11.78 3.12
N PRO A 195 15.99 -11.54 4.42
CA PRO A 195 15.52 -10.25 4.94
C PRO A 195 16.48 -9.17 4.46
N THR A 196 16.16 -8.57 3.33
CA THR A 196 16.88 -7.45 2.77
C THR A 196 16.18 -6.18 3.18
N ILE A 197 16.92 -5.26 3.77
CA ILE A 197 16.53 -3.87 3.88
C ILE A 197 16.67 -3.30 2.47
N GLY A 198 15.58 -2.78 1.92
CA GLY A 198 15.57 -2.24 0.57
C GLY A 198 14.85 -3.11 -0.47
N ARG A 199 14.84 -2.64 -1.70
CA ARG A 199 14.20 -3.35 -2.81
C ARG A 199 15.04 -4.54 -3.23
N ALA A 200 14.37 -5.67 -3.42
CA ALA A 200 15.02 -6.84 -4.00
C ALA A 200 15.58 -6.50 -5.40
N PRO A 201 16.79 -6.93 -5.74
CA PRO A 201 17.34 -6.75 -7.07
C PRO A 201 16.40 -7.24 -8.16
N ILE A 202 16.38 -6.61 -9.32
CA ILE A 202 15.50 -6.98 -10.45
C ILE A 202 15.62 -8.47 -10.78
N ARG A 203 16.82 -9.03 -10.70
CA ARG A 203 17.06 -10.47 -10.91
C ARG A 203 16.24 -11.32 -9.95
N GLU A 204 16.20 -10.99 -8.69
CA GLU A 204 15.41 -11.74 -7.68
C GLU A 204 13.91 -11.59 -7.91
N GLN A 205 13.46 -10.39 -8.27
CA GLN A 205 12.06 -10.15 -8.61
C GLN A 205 11.63 -11.01 -9.81
N VAL A 206 12.45 -11.10 -10.84
CA VAL A 206 12.19 -11.94 -12.03
C VAL A 206 12.17 -13.43 -11.65
N ILE A 207 13.13 -13.89 -10.84
CA ILE A 207 13.16 -15.28 -10.36
C ILE A 207 11.90 -15.59 -9.53
N HIS A 208 11.48 -14.72 -8.64
CA HIS A 208 10.25 -14.89 -7.87
C HIS A 208 9.01 -14.92 -8.76
N PHE A 209 8.96 -14.07 -9.77
CA PHE A 209 7.85 -14.03 -10.73
C PHE A 209 7.75 -15.34 -11.54
N ILE A 210 8.88 -15.94 -11.90
CA ILE A 210 8.92 -17.19 -12.68
C ILE A 210 8.69 -18.42 -11.79
N ASN A 211 9.09 -18.37 -10.51
CA ASN A 211 8.98 -19.53 -9.59
C ASN A 211 7.54 -19.94 -9.25
N LYS A 212 6.56 -19.04 -9.39
CA LYS A 212 5.16 -19.34 -9.12
C LYS A 212 4.35 -19.21 -10.42
N PRO A 213 3.53 -20.21 -10.77
CA PRO A 213 2.63 -20.08 -11.89
C PRO A 213 1.56 -19.02 -11.58
N MET A 214 1.19 -18.24 -12.56
CA MET A 214 0.03 -17.36 -12.45
C MET A 214 -1.24 -18.21 -12.33
N PRO A 215 -2.23 -17.77 -11.53
CA PRO A 215 -3.51 -18.46 -11.46
C PRO A 215 -4.14 -18.53 -12.85
N GLY A 216 -4.45 -19.75 -13.28
CA GLY A 216 -5.19 -19.98 -14.51
C GLY A 216 -6.68 -19.67 -14.32
N ASN A 217 -7.41 -19.67 -15.45
CA ASN A 217 -8.88 -19.57 -15.48
C ASN A 217 -9.44 -18.25 -14.93
N LEU A 218 -8.73 -17.14 -15.11
CA LEU A 218 -9.33 -15.83 -14.86
C LEU A 218 -10.53 -15.63 -15.80
N PRO A 219 -11.65 -15.07 -15.31
CA PRO A 219 -12.84 -14.81 -16.11
C PRO A 219 -12.48 -13.93 -17.31
N LYS A 220 -12.95 -14.31 -18.50
CA LYS A 220 -12.65 -13.57 -19.74
C LYS A 220 -13.35 -12.22 -19.78
N LYS A 221 -14.58 -12.13 -19.24
CA LYS A 221 -15.42 -10.95 -19.24
C LYS A 221 -15.41 -10.27 -17.87
N THR A 222 -15.63 -8.98 -17.84
CA THR A 222 -15.88 -8.20 -16.61
C THR A 222 -17.25 -8.53 -16.03
N ALA A 223 -17.55 -8.15 -14.80
CA ALA A 223 -18.87 -8.36 -14.21
C ALA A 223 -19.95 -7.57 -14.98
N ARG A 224 -19.64 -6.33 -15.39
CA ARG A 224 -20.56 -5.51 -16.19
C ARG A 224 -20.83 -6.13 -17.57
N ALA A 225 -19.81 -6.66 -18.25
CA ALA A 225 -19.97 -7.32 -19.53
C ALA A 225 -20.80 -8.62 -19.45
N LEU A 226 -20.77 -9.29 -18.30
CA LEU A 226 -21.57 -10.50 -18.05
C LEU A 226 -23.04 -10.19 -17.74
N LEU A 227 -23.30 -9.02 -17.14
CA LEU A 227 -24.64 -8.54 -16.82
C LEU A 227 -25.25 -7.67 -17.94
N ASP A 228 -24.50 -7.40 -19.01
CA ASP A 228 -24.91 -6.53 -20.12
C ASP A 228 -25.27 -5.09 -19.68
N ILE A 229 -24.45 -4.54 -18.77
CA ILE A 229 -24.63 -3.21 -18.16
C ILE A 229 -23.40 -2.30 -18.38
N GLU A 230 -22.75 -2.42 -19.53
CA GLU A 230 -21.55 -1.64 -19.83
C GLU A 230 -21.85 -0.19 -20.28
N ASP A 231 -23.09 0.15 -20.58
CA ASP A 231 -23.48 1.49 -20.99
C ASP A 231 -23.38 2.48 -19.81
N SER A 232 -22.42 3.40 -19.90
CA SER A 232 -22.16 4.40 -18.86
C SER A 232 -23.23 5.50 -18.75
N LYS A 233 -24.21 5.54 -19.66
CA LYS A 233 -25.30 6.51 -19.64
C LYS A 233 -26.37 6.20 -18.61
N TYR A 234 -26.42 4.95 -18.16
CA TYR A 234 -27.43 4.48 -17.25
C TYR A 234 -26.79 3.94 -15.96
N VAL A 235 -27.46 4.18 -14.84
CA VAL A 235 -27.14 3.56 -13.57
C VAL A 235 -28.06 2.34 -13.41
N PRO A 236 -27.55 1.12 -13.56
CA PRO A 236 -28.38 -0.07 -13.50
C PRO A 236 -28.86 -0.35 -12.07
N ILE A 237 -30.14 -0.72 -11.97
CA ILE A 237 -30.75 -1.20 -10.73
C ILE A 237 -31.16 -2.64 -10.95
N ILE A 238 -30.54 -3.56 -10.19
CA ILE A 238 -30.85 -4.98 -10.24
C ILE A 238 -31.82 -5.30 -9.09
N ARG A 239 -32.99 -5.86 -9.43
CA ARG A 239 -34.02 -6.25 -8.45
C ARG A 239 -34.82 -7.47 -8.93
N ASP A 240 -35.33 -8.26 -8.02
CA ASP A 240 -36.31 -9.28 -8.35
C ASP A 240 -37.73 -8.68 -8.29
N PRO A 241 -38.43 -8.54 -9.42
CA PRO A 241 -39.77 -7.94 -9.44
C PRO A 241 -40.82 -8.75 -8.69
N LYS A 242 -40.55 -10.00 -8.36
CA LYS A 242 -41.48 -10.88 -7.60
C LYS A 242 -41.37 -10.70 -6.10
N ILE A 243 -40.17 -10.36 -5.59
CA ILE A 243 -39.88 -10.29 -4.16
C ILE A 243 -39.74 -8.83 -3.71
N THR A 244 -39.23 -7.96 -4.62
CA THR A 244 -38.90 -6.57 -4.29
C THR A 244 -40.16 -5.70 -4.31
N SER A 245 -40.48 -5.04 -3.20
CA SER A 245 -41.52 -4.03 -3.06
C SER A 245 -40.97 -2.63 -3.04
N SER A 246 -41.81 -1.60 -3.00
CA SER A 246 -41.39 -0.19 -2.83
C SER A 246 -40.70 0.09 -1.50
N GLU A 247 -40.94 -0.77 -0.51
CA GLU A 247 -40.35 -0.67 0.85
C GLU A 247 -39.10 -1.52 1.03
N SER A 248 -38.68 -2.26 -0.02
CA SER A 248 -37.48 -3.08 0.04
C SER A 248 -36.22 -2.22 0.18
N GLU A 249 -35.26 -2.71 0.96
CA GLU A 249 -33.97 -2.03 1.13
C GLU A 249 -33.24 -1.87 -0.20
N SER A 250 -32.67 -0.68 -0.40
CA SER A 250 -31.84 -0.36 -1.54
C SER A 250 -30.39 -0.25 -1.12
N VAL A 251 -29.51 -1.02 -1.75
CA VAL A 251 -28.07 -1.07 -1.45
C VAL A 251 -27.28 -0.55 -2.63
N PHE A 252 -26.40 0.38 -2.35
CA PHE A 252 -25.40 0.83 -3.31
C PHE A 252 -24.22 -0.15 -3.28
N TYR A 253 -24.05 -0.94 -4.33
CA TYR A 253 -22.99 -1.94 -4.40
C TYR A 253 -21.84 -1.45 -5.26
N PHE A 254 -20.70 -1.25 -4.62
CA PHE A 254 -19.45 -0.93 -5.28
C PHE A 254 -18.53 -2.16 -5.29
N PRO A 255 -18.43 -2.89 -6.42
CA PRO A 255 -17.69 -4.15 -6.48
C PRO A 255 -16.17 -4.00 -6.31
N GLY A 256 -15.65 -2.80 -6.50
CA GLY A 256 -14.22 -2.55 -6.54
C GLY A 256 -13.54 -3.14 -7.78
N CYS A 257 -12.27 -2.78 -7.98
CA CYS A 257 -11.53 -3.14 -9.19
C CYS A 257 -11.32 -4.65 -9.35
N GLY A 258 -11.15 -5.37 -8.26
CA GLY A 258 -10.90 -6.81 -8.28
C GLY A 258 -12.12 -7.60 -8.73
N SER A 259 -13.24 -7.40 -8.06
CA SER A 259 -14.50 -8.13 -8.32
C SER A 259 -15.18 -7.69 -9.61
N GLU A 260 -14.91 -6.47 -10.07
CA GLU A 260 -15.43 -5.98 -11.35
C GLU A 260 -14.62 -6.54 -12.53
N ARG A 261 -13.29 -6.37 -12.52
CA ARG A 261 -12.46 -6.57 -13.71
C ARG A 261 -11.70 -7.88 -13.76
N LEU A 262 -11.27 -8.40 -12.59
CA LEU A 262 -10.42 -9.58 -12.54
C LEU A 262 -11.19 -10.83 -12.13
N PHE A 263 -11.98 -10.76 -11.07
CA PHE A 263 -12.69 -11.90 -10.47
C PHE A 263 -14.20 -11.68 -10.56
N SER A 264 -14.71 -11.51 -11.78
CA SER A 264 -16.12 -11.19 -12.03
C SER A 264 -17.10 -12.16 -11.37
N GLN A 265 -16.71 -13.42 -11.14
CA GLN A 265 -17.55 -14.38 -10.41
C GLN A 265 -17.85 -13.93 -8.97
N VAL A 266 -16.95 -13.23 -8.30
CA VAL A 266 -17.18 -12.70 -6.94
C VAL A 266 -18.26 -11.63 -6.98
N GLY A 267 -18.15 -10.69 -7.92
CA GLY A 267 -19.17 -9.67 -8.12
C GLY A 267 -20.55 -10.25 -8.45
N LEU A 268 -20.58 -11.24 -9.36
CA LEU A 268 -21.83 -11.92 -9.73
C LEU A 268 -22.43 -12.70 -8.56
N ALA A 269 -21.63 -13.42 -7.78
CA ALA A 269 -22.11 -14.16 -6.61
C ALA A 269 -22.72 -13.22 -5.57
N THR A 270 -22.09 -12.06 -5.34
CA THR A 270 -22.65 -11.04 -4.43
C THR A 270 -23.97 -10.49 -4.96
N GLN A 271 -24.07 -10.21 -6.26
CA GLN A 271 -25.31 -9.77 -6.89
C GLN A 271 -26.43 -10.83 -6.79
N ALA A 272 -26.09 -12.09 -7.07
CA ALA A 272 -27.05 -13.18 -6.95
C ALA A 272 -27.57 -13.34 -5.51
N MET A 273 -26.70 -13.16 -4.53
CA MET A 273 -27.05 -13.21 -3.12
C MET A 273 -28.00 -12.06 -2.75
N LEU A 274 -27.69 -10.83 -3.13
CA LEU A 274 -28.54 -9.65 -2.88
C LEU A 274 -29.90 -9.78 -3.60
N TYR A 275 -29.88 -10.26 -4.83
CA TYR A 275 -31.10 -10.52 -5.62
C TYR A 275 -32.00 -11.55 -4.94
N SER A 276 -31.41 -12.65 -4.42
CA SER A 276 -32.20 -13.76 -3.80
C SER A 276 -32.88 -13.37 -2.50
N ILE A 277 -32.40 -12.36 -1.79
CA ILE A 277 -33.00 -11.84 -0.55
C ILE A 277 -33.92 -10.64 -0.78
N GLY A 278 -34.19 -10.27 -2.04
CA GLY A 278 -35.12 -9.21 -2.41
C GLY A 278 -34.60 -7.78 -2.24
N VAL A 279 -33.28 -7.60 -2.11
CA VAL A 279 -32.64 -6.27 -2.01
C VAL A 279 -32.51 -5.65 -3.41
N GLN A 280 -32.83 -4.36 -3.53
CA GLN A 280 -32.56 -3.59 -4.73
C GLN A 280 -31.09 -3.20 -4.74
N THR A 281 -30.36 -3.55 -5.79
CA THR A 281 -28.94 -3.23 -5.88
C THR A 281 -28.70 -2.17 -6.94
N VAL A 282 -28.19 -1.03 -6.52
CA VAL A 282 -27.76 0.06 -7.41
C VAL A 282 -26.27 -0.11 -7.70
N LEU A 283 -25.90 -0.20 -8.98
CA LEU A 283 -24.52 -0.33 -9.43
C LEU A 283 -24.05 1.00 -10.02
N PRO A 284 -22.97 1.63 -9.49
CA PRO A 284 -22.47 2.91 -10.00
C PRO A 284 -21.77 2.78 -11.36
#